data_2a2ccf750da45df015153f8730222043
#
_entry.id   2a2ccf750da45df015153f8730222043
#
_cell.length_a   1.000
_cell.length_b   1.000
_cell.length_c   1.000
_cell.angle_alpha   90.00
_cell.angle_beta   90.00
_cell.angle_gamma   90.00
#
_symmetry.space_group_name_H-M   'P 1'
#
loop_
_entity.id
_entity.type
_entity.pdbx_description
1 polymer ?
#
loop_
_entity_poly.entity_id
_entity_poly.type
_entity_poly.pdbx_seq_one_letter_code
_entity_poly.pdbx_strand_id
1 'polypeptide(L)'
;LHEIILLMEYLAGEPISKAKLLLYRDKLLEENQVQTVNAKLSAVNSYMEYAGLKECKVKLLKVQRKVFIDDDRNLSEAEYKRLLKAAREKNNNRLYYVMLTLCATGIRVSELKFITLEAVKNGKAEINLKGKIRTIVLHKELIRKLKKYADEQGINSGYLFRTSSGKSLDRSNICHDMKKLCKTAKVHPKKVFPHNLRHLFACLFY
;
A
#
# COMPACT_ATOMS: atom_id res chain seq x y z
N LEU A 1 16.80 -0.77 -12.32
CA LEU A 1 18.27 -0.73 -12.22
C LEU A 1 18.81 -1.83 -11.29
N HIS A 2 18.32 -1.97 -10.06
CA HIS A 2 18.80 -2.96 -9.08
C HIS A 2 18.80 -4.40 -9.64
N GLU A 3 17.71 -4.85 -10.24
CA GLU A 3 17.60 -6.22 -10.79
C GLU A 3 18.57 -6.47 -11.96
N ILE A 4 18.99 -5.42 -12.67
CA ILE A 4 19.97 -5.54 -13.74
C ILE A 4 21.38 -5.69 -13.16
N ILE A 5 21.70 -4.96 -12.09
CA ILE A 5 22.97 -5.11 -11.38
C ILE A 5 23.12 -6.56 -10.89
N LEU A 6 22.09 -7.10 -10.23
CA LEU A 6 22.11 -8.49 -9.75
C LEU A 6 22.26 -9.51 -10.90
N LEU A 7 21.66 -9.25 -12.07
CA LEU A 7 21.87 -10.08 -13.24
C LEU A 7 23.32 -10.01 -13.73
N MET A 8 23.92 -8.82 -13.79
CA MET A 8 25.32 -8.67 -14.24
C MET A 8 26.31 -9.32 -13.27
N GLU A 9 26.07 -9.21 -11.98
CA GLU A 9 26.83 -9.93 -10.95
C GLU A 9 26.73 -11.45 -11.13
N TYR A 10 25.51 -11.97 -11.41
CA TYR A 10 25.31 -13.39 -11.69
C TYR A 10 26.06 -13.87 -12.94
N LEU A 11 26.08 -13.05 -13.98
CA LEU A 11 26.77 -13.38 -15.24
C LEU A 11 28.30 -13.29 -15.14
N ALA A 12 28.84 -12.58 -14.14
CA ALA A 12 30.28 -12.46 -13.87
C ALA A 12 31.11 -12.10 -15.11
N GLY A 13 30.59 -11.21 -15.96
CA GLY A 13 31.26 -10.80 -17.20
C GLY A 13 30.98 -11.68 -18.42
N GLU A 14 30.27 -12.76 -18.27
CA GLU A 14 29.88 -13.61 -19.39
C GLU A 14 28.81 -12.99 -20.28
N PRO A 15 28.80 -13.28 -21.61
CA PRO A 15 27.80 -12.70 -22.51
C PRO A 15 26.39 -13.18 -22.18
N ILE A 16 25.43 -12.26 -22.34
CA ILE A 16 24.01 -12.55 -22.15
C ILE A 16 23.53 -13.52 -23.22
N SER A 17 22.90 -14.60 -22.79
CA SER A 17 22.21 -15.54 -23.67
C SER A 17 20.92 -16.03 -23.05
N LYS A 18 20.01 -16.49 -23.87
CA LYS A 18 18.72 -17.04 -23.40
C LYS A 18 18.91 -18.21 -22.43
N ALA A 19 19.89 -19.09 -22.69
CA ALA A 19 20.20 -20.21 -21.83
C ALA A 19 20.60 -19.74 -20.42
N LYS A 20 21.47 -18.73 -20.32
CA LYS A 20 21.90 -18.15 -19.04
C LYS A 20 20.76 -17.46 -18.31
N LEU A 21 19.87 -16.78 -19.03
CA LEU A 21 18.69 -16.16 -18.41
C LEU A 21 17.70 -17.20 -17.90
N LEU A 22 17.60 -18.37 -18.51
CA LEU A 22 16.83 -19.49 -17.99
C LEU A 22 17.45 -20.04 -16.70
N LEU A 23 18.75 -20.23 -16.65
CA LEU A 23 19.46 -20.65 -15.42
C LEU A 23 19.33 -19.60 -14.30
N TYR A 24 19.42 -18.32 -14.65
CA TYR A 24 19.17 -17.23 -13.69
C TYR A 24 17.73 -17.27 -13.14
N ARG A 25 16.74 -17.49 -13.99
CA ARG A 25 15.35 -17.69 -13.56
C ARG A 25 15.22 -18.85 -12.57
N ASP A 26 15.87 -19.99 -12.86
CA ASP A 26 15.78 -21.18 -12.02
C ASP A 26 16.46 -20.93 -10.67
N LYS A 27 17.59 -20.26 -10.63
CA LYS A 27 18.21 -19.78 -9.38
C LYS A 27 17.27 -18.84 -8.59
N LEU A 28 16.61 -17.91 -9.25
CA LEU A 28 15.64 -17.02 -8.58
C LEU A 28 14.48 -17.78 -7.97
N LEU A 29 14.07 -18.92 -8.55
CA LEU A 29 12.98 -19.76 -8.04
C LEU A 29 13.35 -20.51 -6.76
N GLU A 30 14.63 -20.81 -6.53
CA GLU A 30 15.10 -21.44 -5.29
C GLU A 30 14.92 -20.50 -4.09
N GLU A 31 15.07 -19.20 -4.28
CA GLU A 31 15.08 -18.22 -3.20
C GLU A 31 13.77 -17.40 -3.08
N ASN A 32 12.94 -17.38 -4.13
CA ASN A 32 11.82 -16.45 -4.21
C ASN A 32 10.52 -17.13 -4.65
N GLN A 33 9.39 -16.54 -4.23
CA GLN A 33 8.08 -16.93 -4.73
C GLN A 33 7.90 -16.51 -6.20
N VAL A 34 7.09 -17.27 -6.96
CA VAL A 34 6.86 -17.09 -8.40
C VAL A 34 6.47 -15.65 -8.78
N GLN A 35 5.65 -14.96 -7.96
CA GLN A 35 5.29 -13.56 -8.22
C GLN A 35 6.51 -12.62 -8.16
N THR A 36 7.41 -12.84 -7.20
CA THR A 36 8.65 -12.07 -7.05
C THR A 36 9.59 -12.35 -8.22
N VAL A 37 9.75 -13.62 -8.60
CA VAL A 37 10.53 -14.03 -9.79
C VAL A 37 10.00 -13.35 -11.04
N ASN A 38 8.70 -13.36 -11.28
CA ASN A 38 8.08 -12.70 -12.43
C ASN A 38 8.30 -11.18 -12.43
N ALA A 39 8.28 -10.53 -11.27
CA ALA A 39 8.59 -9.10 -11.17
C ALA A 39 10.05 -8.80 -11.56
N LYS A 40 11.00 -9.61 -11.07
CA LYS A 40 12.42 -9.52 -11.43
C LYS A 40 12.65 -9.79 -12.92
N LEU A 41 12.06 -10.86 -13.47
CA LEU A 41 12.14 -11.20 -14.89
C LEU A 41 11.50 -10.13 -15.79
N SER A 42 10.44 -9.46 -15.34
CA SER A 42 9.86 -8.33 -16.08
C SER A 42 10.85 -7.17 -16.22
N ALA A 43 11.62 -6.86 -15.19
CA ALA A 43 12.66 -5.86 -15.24
C ALA A 43 13.81 -6.28 -16.19
N VAL A 44 14.23 -7.55 -16.10
CA VAL A 44 15.25 -8.14 -16.99
C VAL A 44 14.78 -8.10 -18.44
N ASN A 45 13.56 -8.54 -18.73
CA ASN A 45 12.99 -8.53 -20.08
C ASN A 45 12.87 -7.11 -20.65
N SER A 46 12.56 -6.11 -19.82
CA SER A 46 12.54 -4.71 -20.25
C SER A 46 13.95 -4.22 -20.63
N TYR A 47 14.96 -4.67 -19.90
CA TYR A 47 16.35 -4.37 -20.24
C TYR A 47 16.76 -5.10 -21.54
N MET A 48 16.39 -6.36 -21.74
CA MET A 48 16.65 -7.09 -23.00
C MET A 48 16.05 -6.37 -24.21
N GLU A 49 14.83 -5.82 -24.04
CA GLU A 49 14.19 -5.00 -25.08
C GLU A 49 15.02 -3.76 -25.40
N TYR A 50 15.43 -3.03 -24.36
CA TYR A 50 16.24 -1.81 -24.49
C TYR A 50 17.61 -2.08 -25.12
N ALA A 51 18.26 -3.19 -24.75
CA ALA A 51 19.59 -3.59 -25.24
C ALA A 51 19.56 -4.23 -26.65
N GLY A 52 18.38 -4.36 -27.29
CA GLY A 52 18.27 -5.01 -28.61
C GLY A 52 18.36 -6.54 -28.58
N LEU A 53 18.34 -7.16 -27.40
CA LEU A 53 18.47 -8.62 -27.19
C LEU A 53 17.11 -9.30 -26.99
N LYS A 54 16.15 -9.00 -27.87
CA LYS A 54 14.75 -9.47 -27.74
C LYS A 54 14.61 -10.98 -27.69
N GLU A 55 15.46 -11.68 -28.42
CA GLU A 55 15.51 -13.15 -28.50
C GLU A 55 15.92 -13.80 -27.17
N CYS A 56 16.65 -13.07 -26.31
CA CYS A 56 17.05 -13.54 -24.98
C CYS A 56 15.92 -13.46 -23.94
N LYS A 57 14.80 -12.79 -24.23
CA LYS A 57 13.69 -12.67 -23.29
C LYS A 57 13.16 -14.03 -22.80
N VAL A 58 12.87 -14.11 -21.51
CA VAL A 58 12.35 -15.30 -20.85
C VAL A 58 10.87 -15.15 -20.57
N LYS A 59 10.08 -16.17 -20.90
CA LYS A 59 8.65 -16.19 -20.59
C LYS A 59 8.44 -16.14 -19.08
N LEU A 60 7.48 -15.32 -18.64
CA LEU A 60 7.05 -15.28 -17.27
C LEU A 60 6.37 -16.61 -16.88
N LEU A 61 6.54 -16.99 -15.63
CA LEU A 61 5.96 -18.21 -15.09
C LEU A 61 4.46 -18.03 -14.90
N LYS A 62 3.69 -19.08 -15.20
CA LYS A 62 2.26 -19.09 -14.95
C LYS A 62 2.02 -19.10 -13.43
N VAL A 63 1.31 -18.09 -12.94
CA VAL A 63 0.88 -18.03 -11.55
C VAL A 63 -0.54 -18.58 -11.46
N GLN A 64 -0.72 -19.72 -10.81
CA GLN A 64 -2.06 -20.15 -10.43
C GLN A 64 -2.58 -19.21 -9.34
N ARG A 65 -3.60 -18.42 -9.67
CA ARG A 65 -4.32 -17.65 -8.67
C ARG A 65 -5.15 -18.64 -7.86
N LYS A 66 -4.94 -18.71 -6.56
CA LYS A 66 -5.89 -19.39 -5.68
C LYS A 66 -7.26 -18.72 -5.89
N VAL A 67 -8.25 -19.51 -6.34
CA VAL A 67 -9.62 -19.03 -6.58
C VAL A 67 -10.27 -18.59 -5.26
N PHE A 68 -9.86 -19.21 -4.15
CA PHE A 68 -10.28 -18.81 -2.81
C PHE A 68 -9.26 -17.83 -2.24
N ILE A 69 -9.70 -16.60 -2.04
CA ILE A 69 -8.96 -15.59 -1.27
C ILE A 69 -8.80 -16.18 0.13
N ASP A 70 -7.58 -16.22 0.66
CA ASP A 70 -7.31 -16.61 2.06
C ASP A 70 -8.08 -15.63 2.98
N ASP A 71 -9.28 -16.01 3.42
CA ASP A 71 -10.11 -15.23 4.35
C ASP A 71 -9.36 -14.91 5.65
N ASP A 72 -8.37 -15.75 5.98
CA ASP A 72 -7.48 -15.53 7.13
C ASP A 72 -6.64 -14.26 7.04
N ARG A 73 -6.50 -13.65 5.86
CA ARG A 73 -5.78 -12.38 5.69
C ARG A 73 -6.68 -11.17 5.58
N ASN A 74 -7.98 -11.37 5.38
CA ASN A 74 -8.92 -10.28 5.22
C ASN A 74 -9.37 -9.75 6.58
N LEU A 75 -9.45 -8.42 6.67
CA LEU A 75 -9.97 -7.73 7.85
C LEU A 75 -11.49 -7.69 7.76
N SER A 76 -12.18 -8.24 8.75
CA SER A 76 -13.64 -8.12 8.82
C SER A 76 -14.09 -6.77 9.38
N GLU A 77 -15.34 -6.40 9.13
CA GLU A 77 -15.95 -5.16 9.69
C GLU A 77 -15.91 -5.15 11.23
N ALA A 78 -16.20 -6.29 11.85
CA ALA A 78 -16.14 -6.43 13.31
C ALA A 78 -14.72 -6.23 13.86
N GLU A 79 -13.70 -6.78 13.19
CA GLU A 79 -12.29 -6.57 13.54
C GLU A 79 -11.87 -5.11 13.38
N TYR A 80 -12.31 -4.48 12.30
CA TYR A 80 -12.08 -3.05 12.06
C TYR A 80 -12.69 -2.17 13.15
N LYS A 81 -13.95 -2.43 13.55
CA LYS A 81 -14.60 -1.71 14.67
C LYS A 81 -13.82 -1.85 15.97
N ARG A 82 -13.27 -3.05 16.26
CA ARG A 82 -12.42 -3.26 17.44
C ARG A 82 -11.11 -2.50 17.35
N LEU A 83 -10.49 -2.40 16.17
CA LEU A 83 -9.27 -1.58 15.97
C LEU A 83 -9.56 -0.09 16.21
N LEU A 84 -10.67 0.43 15.70
CA LEU A 84 -11.08 1.81 15.95
C LEU A 84 -11.31 2.08 17.44
N LYS A 85 -11.97 1.16 18.14
CA LYS A 85 -12.19 1.26 19.60
C LYS A 85 -10.87 1.25 20.35
N ALA A 86 -9.96 0.32 20.03
CA ALA A 86 -8.64 0.23 20.64
C ALA A 86 -7.79 1.49 20.41
N ALA A 87 -7.89 2.14 19.26
CA ALA A 87 -7.20 3.40 18.99
C ALA A 87 -7.70 4.53 19.91
N ARG A 88 -9.02 4.59 20.18
CA ARG A 88 -9.60 5.56 21.12
C ARG A 88 -9.22 5.27 22.57
N GLU A 89 -9.28 4.02 23.00
CA GLU A 89 -8.86 3.61 24.36
C GLU A 89 -7.40 3.96 24.65
N LYS A 90 -6.54 3.94 23.62
CA LYS A 90 -5.14 4.36 23.72
C LYS A 90 -4.91 5.86 23.48
N ASN A 91 -5.97 6.67 23.42
CA ASN A 91 -5.91 8.10 23.11
C ASN A 91 -5.15 8.44 21.82
N ASN A 92 -5.04 7.48 20.87
CA ASN A 92 -4.42 7.70 19.57
C ASN A 92 -5.45 8.18 18.54
N ASN A 93 -5.96 9.41 18.77
CA ASN A 93 -6.98 10.02 17.91
C ASN A 93 -6.49 10.15 16.47
N ARG A 94 -5.23 10.49 16.25
CA ARG A 94 -4.66 10.57 14.89
C ARG A 94 -4.82 9.25 14.14
N LEU A 95 -4.40 8.14 14.74
CA LEU A 95 -4.51 6.82 14.12
C LEU A 95 -5.96 6.40 13.89
N TYR A 96 -6.84 6.71 14.84
CA TYR A 96 -8.29 6.49 14.69
C TYR A 96 -8.81 7.16 13.42
N TYR A 97 -8.55 8.45 13.22
CA TYR A 97 -9.04 9.19 12.06
C TYR A 97 -8.34 8.80 10.76
N VAL A 98 -7.06 8.40 10.81
CA VAL A 98 -6.36 7.79 9.66
C VAL A 98 -7.06 6.51 9.20
N MET A 99 -7.32 5.56 10.11
CA MET A 99 -8.01 4.32 9.77
C MET A 99 -9.42 4.56 9.26
N LEU A 100 -10.15 5.49 9.89
CA LEU A 100 -11.49 5.88 9.45
C LEU A 100 -11.47 6.43 8.02
N THR A 101 -10.54 7.34 7.71
CA THR A 101 -10.41 7.95 6.38
C THR A 101 -10.05 6.91 5.32
N LEU A 102 -9.06 6.05 5.59
CA LEU A 102 -8.65 5.00 4.66
C LEU A 102 -9.79 4.03 4.34
N CYS A 103 -10.55 3.61 5.36
CA CYS A 103 -11.68 2.71 5.18
C CYS A 103 -12.89 3.39 4.54
N ALA A 104 -13.15 4.68 4.81
CA ALA A 104 -14.30 5.38 4.24
C ALA A 104 -14.10 5.87 2.80
N THR A 105 -12.85 5.99 2.34
CA THR A 105 -12.52 6.54 1.01
C THR A 105 -11.84 5.55 0.08
N GLY A 106 -11.33 4.45 0.62
CA GLY A 106 -10.56 3.47 -0.13
C GLY A 106 -9.27 4.01 -0.78
N ILE A 107 -8.76 5.17 -0.35
CA ILE A 107 -7.51 5.74 -0.88
C ILE A 107 -6.29 4.91 -0.46
N ARG A 108 -5.18 5.04 -1.21
CA ARG A 108 -3.90 4.48 -0.79
C ARG A 108 -3.30 5.31 0.34
N VAL A 109 -2.48 4.69 1.19
CA VAL A 109 -1.79 5.41 2.27
C VAL A 109 -0.97 6.59 1.74
N SER A 110 -0.28 6.43 0.61
CA SER A 110 0.50 7.50 -0.02
C SER A 110 -0.36 8.68 -0.49
N GLU A 111 -1.66 8.48 -0.60
CA GLU A 111 -2.64 9.50 -1.02
C GLU A 111 -3.23 10.25 0.19
N LEU A 112 -2.99 9.78 1.40
CA LEU A 112 -3.49 10.39 2.63
C LEU A 112 -3.06 11.87 2.78
N LYS A 113 -1.91 12.24 2.23
CA LYS A 113 -1.41 13.61 2.19
C LYS A 113 -2.31 14.60 1.44
N PHE A 114 -3.15 14.10 0.53
CA PHE A 114 -4.11 14.94 -0.20
C PHE A 114 -5.40 15.19 0.58
N ILE A 115 -5.59 14.52 1.72
CA ILE A 115 -6.67 14.82 2.67
C ILE A 115 -6.21 15.99 3.54
N THR A 116 -6.29 17.18 3.00
CA THR A 116 -5.98 18.43 3.70
C THR A 116 -7.24 19.01 4.32
N LEU A 117 -7.09 20.00 5.21
CA LEU A 117 -8.25 20.69 5.79
C LEU A 117 -9.09 21.39 4.71
N GLU A 118 -8.45 21.94 3.68
CA GLU A 118 -9.11 22.58 2.54
C GLU A 118 -9.94 21.54 1.77
N ALA A 119 -9.38 20.35 1.50
CA ALA A 119 -10.08 19.26 0.86
C ALA A 119 -11.31 18.82 1.68
N VAL A 120 -11.17 18.77 3.01
CA VAL A 120 -12.29 18.44 3.91
C VAL A 120 -13.35 19.53 3.90
N LYS A 121 -12.96 20.81 3.90
CA LYS A 121 -13.91 21.94 3.80
C LYS A 121 -14.68 21.93 2.48
N ASN A 122 -13.99 21.60 1.38
CA ASN A 122 -14.56 21.53 0.02
C ASN A 122 -15.33 20.23 -0.26
N GLY A 123 -15.26 19.24 0.65
CA GLY A 123 -15.95 17.95 0.50
C GLY A 123 -15.32 17.04 -0.55
N LYS A 124 -14.19 17.38 -1.13
CA LYS A 124 -13.48 16.60 -2.15
C LYS A 124 -11.96 16.77 -2.05
N ALA A 125 -11.23 15.70 -2.31
CA ALA A 125 -9.77 15.71 -2.41
C ALA A 125 -9.34 15.37 -3.83
N GLU A 126 -8.42 16.14 -4.39
CA GLU A 126 -7.83 15.89 -5.69
C GLU A 126 -6.48 15.20 -5.52
N ILE A 127 -6.38 13.99 -6.07
CA ILE A 127 -5.18 13.17 -6.00
C ILE A 127 -4.47 13.26 -7.34
N ASN A 128 -3.32 13.92 -7.34
CA ASN A 128 -2.44 13.98 -8.51
C ASN A 128 -1.19 13.12 -8.25
N LEU A 129 -1.12 11.97 -8.91
CA LEU A 129 0.01 11.06 -8.81
C LEU A 129 0.37 10.47 -10.17
N LYS A 130 1.65 10.57 -10.56
CA LYS A 130 2.20 10.03 -11.81
C LYS A 130 1.43 10.49 -13.05
N GLY A 131 1.05 11.77 -13.09
CA GLY A 131 0.32 12.38 -14.23
C GLY A 131 -1.16 11.99 -14.32
N LYS A 132 -1.70 11.25 -13.35
CA LYS A 132 -3.12 10.92 -13.29
C LYS A 132 -3.79 11.71 -12.17
N ILE A 133 -4.84 12.46 -12.54
CA ILE A 133 -5.67 13.22 -11.60
C ILE A 133 -6.96 12.45 -11.37
N ARG A 134 -7.33 12.30 -10.11
CA ARG A 134 -8.65 11.78 -9.74
C ARG A 134 -9.22 12.51 -8.54
N THR A 135 -10.51 12.70 -8.51
CA THR A 135 -11.23 13.33 -7.40
C THR A 135 -11.84 12.24 -6.49
N ILE A 136 -11.62 12.39 -5.20
CA ILE A 136 -12.26 11.59 -4.16
C ILE A 136 -13.30 12.45 -3.47
N VAL A 137 -14.55 12.04 -3.54
CA VAL A 137 -15.66 12.70 -2.82
C VAL A 137 -15.64 12.21 -1.37
N LEU A 138 -15.69 13.14 -0.43
CA LEU A 138 -15.76 12.83 1.00
C LEU A 138 -17.22 12.80 1.45
N HIS A 139 -17.63 11.71 2.10
CA HIS A 139 -18.99 11.59 2.64
C HIS A 139 -19.23 12.59 3.78
N LYS A 140 -20.44 13.13 3.88
CA LYS A 140 -20.82 14.18 4.86
C LYS A 140 -20.43 13.85 6.30
N GLU A 141 -20.64 12.61 6.72
CA GLU A 141 -20.29 12.18 8.08
C GLU A 141 -18.78 12.15 8.31
N LEU A 142 -17.99 11.72 7.31
CA LEU A 142 -16.52 11.78 7.38
C LEU A 142 -16.05 13.23 7.49
N ILE A 143 -16.58 14.13 6.68
CA ILE A 143 -16.27 15.56 6.72
C ILE A 143 -16.50 16.12 8.13
N ARG A 144 -17.68 15.84 8.72
CA ARG A 144 -18.02 16.29 10.08
C ARG A 144 -17.00 15.80 11.12
N LYS A 145 -16.64 14.52 11.04
CA LYS A 145 -15.65 13.90 11.94
C LYS A 145 -14.25 14.49 11.75
N LEU A 146 -13.82 14.71 10.50
CA LEU A 146 -12.50 15.26 10.20
C LEU A 146 -12.39 16.75 10.57
N LYS A 147 -13.46 17.56 10.43
CA LYS A 147 -13.50 18.93 10.93
C LYS A 147 -13.30 18.97 12.43
N LYS A 148 -14.09 18.14 13.16
CA LYS A 148 -13.92 18.02 14.61
C LYS A 148 -12.51 17.64 15.02
N TYR A 149 -11.88 16.70 14.32
CA TYR A 149 -10.50 16.32 14.56
C TYR A 149 -9.52 17.48 14.30
N ALA A 150 -9.73 18.25 13.22
CA ALA A 150 -8.91 19.42 12.93
C ALA A 150 -8.98 20.47 14.04
N ASP A 151 -10.18 20.76 14.51
CA ASP A 151 -10.42 21.72 15.61
C ASP A 151 -9.75 21.24 16.90
N GLU A 152 -9.92 19.96 17.29
CA GLU A 152 -9.28 19.36 18.47
C GLU A 152 -7.74 19.38 18.40
N GLN A 153 -7.16 19.33 17.20
CA GLN A 153 -5.71 19.33 16.99
C GLN A 153 -5.14 20.72 16.63
N GLY A 154 -5.95 21.77 16.62
CA GLY A 154 -5.52 23.12 16.26
C GLY A 154 -4.97 23.20 14.83
N ILE A 155 -5.57 22.44 13.89
CA ILE A 155 -5.13 22.44 12.49
C ILE A 155 -5.95 23.48 11.74
N ASN A 156 -5.32 24.56 11.32
CA ASN A 156 -5.97 25.67 10.62
C ASN A 156 -5.84 25.59 9.09
N SER A 157 -4.83 24.84 8.58
CA SER A 157 -4.59 24.66 7.15
C SER A 157 -3.67 23.47 6.85
N GLY A 158 -3.63 23.03 5.59
CA GLY A 158 -2.69 22.04 5.09
C GLY A 158 -3.00 20.60 5.52
N TYR A 159 -1.95 19.80 5.72
CA TYR A 159 -2.08 18.37 6.00
C TYR A 159 -2.88 18.10 7.27
N LEU A 160 -3.97 17.35 7.12
CA LEU A 160 -4.79 16.93 8.27
C LEU A 160 -4.07 15.89 9.13
N PHE A 161 -3.36 14.97 8.49
CA PHE A 161 -2.59 13.93 9.16
C PHE A 161 -1.09 14.21 9.03
N ARG A 162 -0.51 14.75 10.09
CA ARG A 162 0.88 15.20 10.12
C ARG A 162 1.65 14.61 11.30
N THR A 163 2.96 14.52 11.15
CA THR A 163 3.90 14.22 12.25
C THR A 163 4.00 15.42 13.19
N SER A 164 4.67 15.27 14.33
CA SER A 164 5.00 16.38 15.23
C SER A 164 5.80 17.49 14.53
N SER A 165 6.60 17.13 13.50
CA SER A 165 7.35 18.08 12.67
C SER A 165 6.55 18.70 11.52
N GLY A 166 5.23 18.48 11.44
CA GLY A 166 4.36 19.03 10.40
C GLY A 166 4.39 18.31 9.05
N LYS A 167 5.23 17.29 8.87
CA LYS A 167 5.32 16.51 7.62
C LYS A 167 4.15 15.51 7.50
N SER A 168 3.82 15.10 6.27
CA SER A 168 2.84 14.04 6.03
C SER A 168 3.27 12.73 6.68
N LEU A 169 2.29 11.91 7.11
CA LEU A 169 2.59 10.60 7.71
C LEU A 169 3.18 9.63 6.69
N ASP A 170 4.17 8.85 7.13
CA ASP A 170 4.74 7.77 6.36
C ASP A 170 3.95 6.46 6.54
N ARG A 171 3.97 5.63 5.49
CA ARG A 171 3.29 4.32 5.46
C ARG A 171 3.77 3.38 6.56
N SER A 172 5.08 3.34 6.80
CA SER A 172 5.70 2.43 7.77
C SER A 172 5.25 2.75 9.18
N ASN A 173 5.23 4.05 9.53
CA ASN A 173 4.76 4.52 10.83
C ASN A 173 3.29 4.19 11.06
N ILE A 174 2.42 4.42 10.05
CA ILE A 174 1.00 4.07 10.14
C ILE A 174 0.83 2.56 10.36
N CYS A 175 1.53 1.74 9.58
CA CYS A 175 1.46 0.28 9.70
C CYS A 175 1.92 -0.20 11.08
N HIS A 176 3.03 0.35 11.58
CA HIS A 176 3.57 0.03 12.89
C HIS A 176 2.58 0.41 14.01
N ASP A 177 2.02 1.62 13.97
CA ASP A 177 1.06 2.08 14.96
C ASP A 177 -0.25 1.27 14.91
N MET A 178 -0.73 0.89 13.72
CA MET A 178 -1.86 -0.03 13.59
C MET A 178 -1.58 -1.39 14.25
N LYS A 179 -0.39 -1.94 14.06
CA LYS A 179 -0.01 -3.24 14.68
C LYS A 179 0.05 -3.18 16.21
N LYS A 180 0.39 -2.04 16.81
CA LYS A 180 0.33 -1.84 18.27
C LYS A 180 -1.08 -2.00 18.85
N LEU A 181 -2.12 -1.86 18.02
CA LEU A 181 -3.50 -2.04 18.44
C LEU A 181 -3.94 -3.51 18.47
N CYS A 182 -3.22 -4.41 17.79
CA CYS A 182 -3.64 -5.80 17.57
C CYS A 182 -3.98 -6.53 18.87
N LYS A 183 -3.14 -6.40 19.90
CA LYS A 183 -3.35 -7.05 21.20
C LYS A 183 -4.63 -6.56 21.88
N THR A 184 -4.82 -5.23 21.96
CA THR A 184 -6.01 -4.60 22.57
C THR A 184 -7.27 -4.92 21.79
N ALA A 185 -7.21 -4.87 20.46
CA ALA A 185 -8.33 -5.13 19.57
C ALA A 185 -8.65 -6.62 19.40
N LYS A 186 -7.79 -7.54 19.88
CA LYS A 186 -7.88 -8.99 19.65
C LYS A 186 -8.01 -9.30 18.15
N VAL A 187 -7.12 -8.71 17.33
CA VAL A 187 -7.06 -8.92 15.89
C VAL A 187 -5.67 -9.45 15.50
N HIS A 188 -5.64 -10.44 14.62
CA HIS A 188 -4.38 -11.06 14.23
C HIS A 188 -3.50 -10.06 13.44
N PRO A 189 -2.19 -9.88 13.80
CA PRO A 189 -1.32 -8.87 13.18
C PRO A 189 -1.16 -9.00 11.65
N LYS A 190 -1.30 -10.22 11.09
CA LYS A 190 -1.26 -10.46 9.64
C LYS A 190 -2.40 -9.80 8.88
N LYS A 191 -3.52 -9.47 9.55
CA LYS A 191 -4.68 -8.76 8.99
C LYS A 191 -4.55 -7.23 9.07
N VAL A 192 -3.66 -6.72 9.95
CA VAL A 192 -3.62 -5.30 10.35
C VAL A 192 -2.55 -4.56 9.58
N PHE A 193 -2.93 -4.05 8.41
CA PHE A 193 -2.11 -3.17 7.57
C PHE A 193 -3.01 -2.29 6.69
N PRO A 194 -2.53 -1.12 6.25
CA PRO A 194 -3.37 -0.13 5.59
C PRO A 194 -4.08 -0.61 4.32
N HIS A 195 -3.47 -1.51 3.54
CA HIS A 195 -4.09 -2.01 2.32
C HIS A 195 -5.36 -2.84 2.61
N ASN A 196 -5.43 -3.53 3.76
CA ASN A 196 -6.63 -4.25 4.17
C ASN A 196 -7.81 -3.32 4.50
N LEU A 197 -7.56 -2.09 4.95
CA LEU A 197 -8.63 -1.09 5.12
C LEU A 197 -9.23 -0.69 3.76
N ARG A 198 -8.40 -0.58 2.73
CA ARG A 198 -8.86 -0.34 1.37
C ARG A 198 -9.60 -1.56 0.79
N HIS A 199 -9.14 -2.78 1.09
CA HIS A 199 -9.87 -4.00 0.71
C HIS A 199 -11.23 -4.06 1.40
N LEU A 200 -11.29 -3.78 2.71
CA LEU A 200 -12.54 -3.72 3.46
C LEU A 200 -13.50 -2.67 2.87
N PHE A 201 -13.01 -1.49 2.49
CA PHE A 201 -13.80 -0.50 1.76
C PHE A 201 -14.45 -1.11 0.52
N ALA A 202 -13.67 -1.82 -0.31
CA ALA A 202 -14.22 -2.46 -1.51
C ALA A 202 -15.31 -3.49 -1.17
N CYS A 203 -15.11 -4.32 -0.14
CA CYS A 203 -16.09 -5.32 0.28
C CYS A 203 -17.38 -4.72 0.88
N LEU A 204 -17.32 -3.50 1.44
CA LEU A 204 -18.50 -2.86 2.04
C LEU A 204 -19.32 -2.03 1.04
N PHE A 205 -18.72 -1.62 -0.09
CA PHE A 205 -19.35 -0.70 -1.06
C PHE A 205 -19.58 -1.31 -2.44
N TYR A 206 -19.15 -2.56 -2.67
CA TYR A 206 -19.37 -3.33 -3.88
C TYR A 206 -19.95 -4.71 -3.55
#